data_d5d07b15adeea7b456533271ae2b5b4c
#
_entry.id   d5d07b15adeea7b456533271ae2b5b4c
#
_cell.length_a   1.000
_cell.length_b   1.000
_cell.length_c   1.000
_cell.angle_alpha   90.00
_cell.angle_beta   90.00
_cell.angle_gamma   90.00
#
_symmetry.space_group_name_H-M   'P 1'
#
loop_
_entity.id
_entity.type
_entity.pdbx_description
1 polymer ?
#
loop_
_entity_poly.entity_id
_entity_poly.type
_entity_poly.pdbx_seq_one_letter_code
_entity_poly.pdbx_strand_id
1 'polypeptide(L)'
;MAQVQTEKMQKFLTVFLCFWVAFFEGFDLQAPGISAKGIAATFSLDQIQMGYVFSLGVFGMLFGAFFGGRVADYLGQKKVLMLSIAIFGVFMSLTAIAPSIEVLYAARFFTGLGLGAAMPTMISVVGDEATEVNRGKLNSLMYCGLPVGAIFVAGLGIFFKDISWHTLFLVGGLTPLLLIPFMAIILKDKRKEKVQTAETVPPMAQILFAEQKYKQTLPLWGSFFFTLMVNYILISWLPNLLMEQGLEKQQAFMIMLVFQVGAVIGTLGFGYLLDRLKLWQMAALIYTGLFIAVFTLFTTTSIPVLVAAGVLGGIFSTGGQSILYGISPIFYSNAGKVTGVGSAISLGRLGAMTGPLLTGKILALGFGTAGILVTSAPGIALSALAVASLSAYKASKSKS
;
A
#
# COMPACT_ATOMS: atom_id res chain seq x y z
N MET A 1 -40.46 1.47 -6.59
CA MET A 1 -39.42 1.24 -7.61
C MET A 1 -38.44 2.41 -7.71
N ALA A 2 -38.87 3.67 -7.83
CA ALA A 2 -37.96 4.82 -7.93
C ALA A 2 -36.98 4.96 -6.74
N GLN A 3 -37.44 4.75 -5.51
CA GLN A 3 -36.61 4.88 -4.30
C GLN A 3 -35.50 3.82 -4.24
N VAL A 4 -35.79 2.56 -4.62
CA VAL A 4 -34.80 1.47 -4.70
C VAL A 4 -33.77 1.75 -5.79
N GLN A 5 -34.18 2.36 -6.89
CA GLN A 5 -33.30 2.72 -8.00
C GLN A 5 -32.36 3.87 -7.62
N THR A 6 -32.86 4.83 -6.85
CA THR A 6 -32.06 5.96 -6.30
C THR A 6 -31.02 5.45 -5.29
N GLU A 7 -31.37 4.52 -4.40
CA GLU A 7 -30.43 3.93 -3.45
C GLU A 7 -29.32 3.11 -4.13
N LYS A 8 -29.68 2.32 -5.15
CA LYS A 8 -28.67 1.56 -5.94
C LYS A 8 -27.71 2.51 -6.66
N MET A 9 -28.21 3.59 -7.25
CA MET A 9 -27.40 4.61 -7.93
C MET A 9 -26.47 5.31 -6.94
N GLN A 10 -26.96 5.72 -5.79
CA GLN A 10 -26.18 6.34 -4.72
C GLN A 10 -25.02 5.45 -4.27
N LYS A 11 -25.31 4.18 -4.01
CA LYS A 11 -24.31 3.18 -3.63
C LYS A 11 -23.23 3.02 -4.70
N PHE A 12 -23.63 2.89 -5.97
CA PHE A 12 -22.71 2.80 -7.09
C PHE A 12 -21.80 4.03 -7.17
N LEU A 13 -22.36 5.23 -7.10
CA LEU A 13 -21.61 6.48 -7.16
C LEU A 13 -20.63 6.64 -5.97
N THR A 14 -21.04 6.22 -4.76
CA THR A 14 -20.17 6.25 -3.60
C THR A 14 -18.95 5.33 -3.78
N VAL A 15 -19.17 4.09 -4.20
CA VAL A 15 -18.08 3.12 -4.45
C VAL A 15 -17.18 3.59 -5.59
N PHE A 16 -17.78 4.14 -6.65
CA PHE A 16 -17.06 4.68 -7.81
C PHE A 16 -16.16 5.86 -7.43
N LEU A 17 -16.64 6.81 -6.60
CA LEU A 17 -15.80 7.90 -6.10
C LEU A 17 -14.64 7.37 -5.23
N CYS A 18 -14.90 6.44 -4.34
CA CYS A 18 -13.86 5.84 -3.51
C CYS A 18 -12.85 5.02 -4.34
N PHE A 19 -13.29 4.37 -5.44
CA PHE A 19 -12.39 3.73 -6.41
C PHE A 19 -11.42 4.75 -7.03
N TRP A 20 -11.91 5.94 -7.45
CA TRP A 20 -11.04 6.98 -7.99
C TRP A 20 -10.07 7.55 -6.95
N VAL A 21 -10.48 7.66 -5.68
CA VAL A 21 -9.55 8.05 -4.61
C VAL A 21 -8.45 6.99 -4.45
N ALA A 22 -8.81 5.70 -4.45
CA ALA A 22 -7.83 4.61 -4.41
C ALA A 22 -6.94 4.59 -5.67
N PHE A 23 -7.49 4.93 -6.84
CA PHE A 23 -6.72 5.09 -8.08
C PHE A 23 -5.62 6.15 -7.91
N PHE A 24 -5.93 7.32 -7.37
CA PHE A 24 -4.93 8.36 -7.15
C PHE A 24 -3.93 8.01 -6.04
N GLU A 25 -4.31 7.19 -5.07
CA GLU A 25 -3.36 6.61 -4.11
C GLU A 25 -2.34 5.72 -4.84
N GLY A 26 -2.80 4.81 -5.70
CA GLY A 26 -1.92 3.97 -6.51
C GLY A 26 -1.06 4.76 -7.49
N PHE A 27 -1.62 5.83 -8.06
CA PHE A 27 -0.89 6.78 -8.89
C PHE A 27 0.28 7.40 -8.10
N ASP A 28 0.03 7.94 -6.90
CA ASP A 28 1.06 8.58 -6.08
C ASP A 28 2.12 7.60 -5.58
N LEU A 29 1.74 6.39 -5.23
CA LEU A 29 2.71 5.37 -4.80
C LEU A 29 3.70 5.01 -5.91
N GLN A 30 3.27 5.05 -7.18
CA GLN A 30 4.08 4.67 -8.33
C GLN A 30 4.84 5.86 -8.94
N ALA A 31 4.27 7.07 -8.90
CA ALA A 31 4.81 8.25 -9.56
C ALA A 31 6.27 8.58 -9.15
N PRO A 32 6.68 8.55 -7.87
CA PRO A 32 8.05 8.84 -7.49
C PRO A 32 9.07 7.86 -8.08
N GLY A 33 8.76 6.57 -8.13
CA GLY A 33 9.65 5.54 -8.67
C GLY A 33 9.93 5.74 -10.17
N ILE A 34 8.90 6.08 -10.95
CA ILE A 34 9.02 6.37 -12.38
C ILE A 34 9.72 7.70 -12.63
N SER A 35 9.52 8.68 -11.74
CA SER A 35 10.07 10.03 -11.83
C SER A 35 11.47 10.18 -11.21
N ALA A 36 12.01 9.13 -10.60
CA ALA A 36 13.19 9.23 -9.73
C ALA A 36 14.40 9.86 -10.40
N LYS A 37 14.72 9.46 -11.65
CA LYS A 37 15.84 10.05 -12.40
C LYS A 37 15.64 11.55 -12.67
N GLY A 38 14.41 11.96 -12.99
CA GLY A 38 14.06 13.37 -13.24
C GLY A 38 14.18 14.21 -11.98
N ILE A 39 13.62 13.72 -10.85
CA ILE A 39 13.70 14.39 -9.55
C ILE A 39 15.17 14.49 -9.10
N ALA A 40 15.92 13.39 -9.17
CA ALA A 40 17.33 13.37 -8.79
C ALA A 40 18.16 14.33 -9.62
N ALA A 41 17.94 14.44 -10.93
CA ALA A 41 18.62 15.39 -11.80
C ALA A 41 18.28 16.85 -11.47
N THR A 42 17.01 17.16 -11.15
CA THR A 42 16.57 18.52 -10.85
C THR A 42 17.19 19.07 -9.56
N PHE A 43 17.27 18.24 -8.52
CA PHE A 43 17.75 18.65 -7.20
C PHE A 43 19.17 18.13 -6.87
N SER A 44 19.85 17.51 -7.84
CA SER A 44 21.18 16.88 -7.66
C SER A 44 21.21 15.89 -6.47
N LEU A 45 20.16 15.05 -6.35
CA LEU A 45 20.01 14.12 -5.24
C LEU A 45 20.91 12.90 -5.38
N ASP A 46 21.52 12.51 -4.27
CA ASP A 46 22.13 11.20 -4.12
C ASP A 46 21.09 10.10 -3.86
N GLN A 47 21.54 8.83 -3.79
CA GLN A 47 20.68 7.68 -3.58
C GLN A 47 19.99 7.69 -2.20
N ILE A 48 20.65 8.25 -1.18
CA ILE A 48 20.10 8.36 0.18
C ILE A 48 18.97 9.39 0.20
N GLN A 49 19.21 10.55 -0.39
CA GLN A 49 18.21 11.62 -0.51
C GLN A 49 17.00 11.18 -1.32
N MET A 50 17.21 10.38 -2.36
CA MET A 50 16.12 9.78 -3.13
C MET A 50 15.32 8.77 -2.30
N GLY A 51 15.99 8.00 -1.43
CA GLY A 51 15.35 7.15 -0.42
C GLY A 51 14.43 7.95 0.52
N TYR A 52 14.81 9.16 0.92
CA TYR A 52 13.94 10.05 1.71
C TYR A 52 12.71 10.51 0.92
N VAL A 53 12.83 10.83 -0.38
CA VAL A 53 11.68 11.19 -1.23
C VAL A 53 10.62 10.09 -1.21
N PHE A 54 11.03 8.83 -1.34
CA PHE A 54 10.11 7.69 -1.30
C PHE A 54 9.50 7.46 0.07
N SER A 55 10.32 7.54 1.12
CA SER A 55 9.93 7.13 2.46
C SER A 55 9.09 8.17 3.19
N LEU A 56 9.29 9.47 2.93
CA LEU A 56 8.54 10.54 3.60
C LEU A 56 7.05 10.52 3.26
N GLY A 57 6.68 10.14 2.03
CA GLY A 57 5.28 9.91 1.68
C GLY A 57 4.65 8.80 2.53
N VAL A 58 5.34 7.66 2.66
CA VAL A 58 4.86 6.54 3.50
C VAL A 58 4.83 6.91 4.98
N PHE A 59 5.80 7.71 5.44
CA PHE A 59 5.82 8.24 6.80
C PHE A 59 4.61 9.14 7.08
N GLY A 60 4.28 10.04 6.15
CA GLY A 60 3.05 10.82 6.21
C GLY A 60 1.79 9.95 6.28
N MET A 61 1.73 8.88 5.47
CA MET A 61 0.60 7.94 5.49
C MET A 61 0.40 7.26 6.86
N LEU A 62 1.49 6.98 7.60
CA LEU A 62 1.39 6.41 8.95
C LEU A 62 0.63 7.36 9.89
N PHE A 63 1.00 8.65 9.91
CA PHE A 63 0.31 9.65 10.71
C PHE A 63 -1.11 9.90 10.23
N GLY A 64 -1.31 10.00 8.92
CA GLY A 64 -2.62 10.17 8.31
C GLY A 64 -3.59 9.05 8.72
N ALA A 65 -3.17 7.80 8.65
CA ALA A 65 -4.00 6.65 9.05
C ALA A 65 -4.29 6.63 10.55
N PHE A 66 -3.31 7.01 11.37
CA PHE A 66 -3.46 7.03 12.83
C PHE A 66 -4.45 8.11 13.31
N PHE A 67 -4.33 9.32 12.77
CA PHE A 67 -5.18 10.43 13.17
C PHE A 67 -6.48 10.50 12.38
N GLY A 68 -6.49 10.12 11.10
CA GLY A 68 -7.62 10.26 10.18
C GLY A 68 -8.89 9.58 10.67
N GLY A 69 -8.78 8.36 11.20
CA GLY A 69 -9.92 7.64 11.77
C GLY A 69 -10.56 8.38 12.94
N ARG A 70 -9.75 8.90 13.88
CA ARG A 70 -10.25 9.69 15.02
C ARG A 70 -10.88 11.00 14.57
N VAL A 71 -10.25 11.69 13.65
CA VAL A 71 -10.79 12.96 13.09
C VAL A 71 -12.11 12.69 12.37
N ALA A 72 -12.26 11.55 11.69
CA ALA A 72 -13.50 11.14 11.04
C ALA A 72 -14.64 10.87 12.03
N ASP A 73 -14.34 10.38 13.23
CA ASP A 73 -15.33 10.19 14.30
C ASP A 73 -15.88 11.53 14.84
N TYR A 74 -15.06 12.61 14.82
CA TYR A 74 -15.47 13.95 15.28
C TYR A 74 -16.11 14.80 14.16
N LEU A 75 -15.46 14.88 13.01
CA LEU A 75 -15.87 15.78 11.91
C LEU A 75 -16.85 15.14 10.93
N GLY A 76 -16.99 13.81 10.97
CA GLY A 76 -17.75 13.02 10.00
C GLY A 76 -16.88 12.55 8.82
N GLN A 77 -17.19 11.36 8.32
CA GLN A 77 -16.40 10.66 7.30
C GLN A 77 -16.30 11.45 5.98
N LYS A 78 -17.41 12.05 5.55
CA LYS A 78 -17.47 12.86 4.33
C LYS A 78 -16.49 14.02 4.35
N LYS A 79 -16.49 14.81 5.44
CA LYS A 79 -15.61 15.99 5.57
C LYS A 79 -14.14 15.58 5.64
N VAL A 80 -13.83 14.50 6.37
CA VAL A 80 -12.45 14.03 6.48
C VAL A 80 -11.95 13.48 5.15
N LEU A 81 -12.77 12.74 4.40
CA LEU A 81 -12.37 12.25 3.10
C LEU A 81 -12.11 13.40 2.11
N MET A 82 -12.99 14.42 2.08
CA MET A 82 -12.78 15.62 1.25
C MET A 82 -11.52 16.38 1.65
N LEU A 83 -11.27 16.59 2.95
CA LEU A 83 -10.06 17.24 3.46
C LEU A 83 -8.81 16.44 3.12
N SER A 84 -8.86 15.12 3.23
CA SER A 84 -7.77 14.21 2.88
C SER A 84 -7.39 14.35 1.40
N ILE A 85 -8.38 14.40 0.51
CA ILE A 85 -8.15 14.59 -0.93
C ILE A 85 -7.67 16.01 -1.23
N ALA A 86 -8.14 17.02 -0.51
CA ALA A 86 -7.63 18.38 -0.66
C ALA A 86 -6.16 18.48 -0.27
N ILE A 87 -5.77 17.94 0.90
CA ILE A 87 -4.37 17.90 1.35
C ILE A 87 -3.53 17.13 0.34
N PHE A 88 -3.94 15.92 -0.02
CA PHE A 88 -3.24 15.09 -1.01
C PHE A 88 -3.02 15.85 -2.33
N GLY A 89 -4.08 16.37 -2.95
CA GLY A 89 -4.01 17.00 -4.25
C GLY A 89 -3.17 18.29 -4.25
N VAL A 90 -3.32 19.13 -3.21
CA VAL A 90 -2.51 20.35 -3.06
C VAL A 90 -1.04 20.03 -2.89
N PHE A 91 -0.68 19.15 -1.96
CA PHE A 91 0.72 18.84 -1.69
C PHE A 91 1.38 17.99 -2.77
N MET A 92 0.64 17.13 -3.47
CA MET A 92 1.14 16.45 -4.66
C MET A 92 1.42 17.45 -5.80
N SER A 93 0.55 18.45 -5.99
CA SER A 93 0.82 19.55 -6.95
C SER A 93 2.02 20.40 -6.51
N LEU A 94 2.16 20.67 -5.21
CA LEU A 94 3.31 21.38 -4.65
C LEU A 94 4.62 20.60 -4.87
N THR A 95 4.58 19.26 -4.82
CA THR A 95 5.73 18.41 -5.18
C THR A 95 6.25 18.76 -6.58
N ALA A 96 5.35 18.98 -7.55
CA ALA A 96 5.71 19.29 -8.94
C ALA A 96 6.42 20.64 -9.12
N ILE A 97 6.14 21.60 -8.27
CA ILE A 97 6.67 22.97 -8.36
C ILE A 97 7.59 23.33 -7.19
N ALA A 98 8.07 22.32 -6.44
CA ALA A 98 8.94 22.53 -5.29
C ALA A 98 10.21 23.29 -5.68
N PRO A 99 10.51 24.43 -5.03
CA PRO A 99 11.70 25.22 -5.34
C PRO A 99 12.98 24.68 -4.70
N SER A 100 12.85 23.81 -3.68
CA SER A 100 13.96 23.22 -2.96
C SER A 100 13.65 21.82 -2.47
N ILE A 101 14.69 21.08 -2.07
CA ILE A 101 14.56 19.71 -1.57
C ILE A 101 13.74 19.65 -0.26
N GLU A 102 13.84 20.65 0.60
CA GLU A 102 13.09 20.72 1.86
C GLU A 102 11.60 20.85 1.59
N VAL A 103 11.21 21.67 0.63
CA VAL A 103 9.82 21.82 0.19
C VAL A 103 9.33 20.53 -0.46
N LEU A 104 10.17 19.88 -1.27
CA LEU A 104 9.86 18.57 -1.85
C LEU A 104 9.58 17.53 -0.74
N TYR A 105 10.44 17.43 0.27
CA TYR A 105 10.26 16.51 1.39
C TYR A 105 9.01 16.81 2.20
N ALA A 106 8.76 18.07 2.53
CA ALA A 106 7.54 18.48 3.21
C ALA A 106 6.29 18.16 2.38
N ALA A 107 6.32 18.47 1.08
CA ALA A 107 5.23 18.17 0.17
C ALA A 107 4.93 16.66 0.11
N ARG A 108 5.95 15.79 0.02
CA ARG A 108 5.80 14.34 0.06
C ARG A 108 5.18 13.85 1.37
N PHE A 109 5.63 14.39 2.52
CA PHE A 109 5.06 14.03 3.82
C PHE A 109 3.57 14.38 3.91
N PHE A 110 3.19 15.62 3.53
CA PHE A 110 1.77 16.05 3.60
C PHE A 110 0.90 15.35 2.54
N THR A 111 1.44 15.04 1.35
CA THR A 111 0.77 14.18 0.37
C THR A 111 0.40 12.84 1.02
N GLY A 112 1.38 12.20 1.66
CA GLY A 112 1.17 10.94 2.39
C GLY A 112 0.17 11.08 3.54
N LEU A 113 0.22 12.17 4.30
CA LEU A 113 -0.73 12.45 5.40
C LEU A 113 -2.17 12.44 4.89
N GLY A 114 -2.44 13.10 3.76
CA GLY A 114 -3.74 13.10 3.11
C GLY A 114 -4.17 11.70 2.70
N LEU A 115 -3.33 10.95 1.98
CA LEU A 115 -3.62 9.58 1.54
C LEU A 115 -3.84 8.62 2.72
N GLY A 116 -3.01 8.72 3.75
CA GLY A 116 -3.14 7.87 4.93
C GLY A 116 -4.47 8.06 5.66
N ALA A 117 -4.99 9.27 5.73
CA ALA A 117 -6.29 9.56 6.33
C ALA A 117 -7.47 9.16 5.42
N ALA A 118 -7.29 9.19 4.10
CA ALA A 118 -8.32 8.80 3.13
C ALA A 118 -8.65 7.30 3.23
N MET A 119 -7.65 6.43 3.35
CA MET A 119 -7.81 4.97 3.28
C MET A 119 -8.80 4.40 4.32
N PRO A 120 -8.65 4.59 5.65
CA PRO A 120 -9.62 4.08 6.63
C PRO A 120 -10.98 4.72 6.46
N THR A 121 -11.02 5.98 6.03
CA THR A 121 -12.28 6.72 5.81
C THR A 121 -13.05 6.16 4.62
N MET A 122 -12.38 5.83 3.50
CA MET A 122 -13.00 5.17 2.34
C MET A 122 -13.60 3.80 2.70
N ILE A 123 -12.87 2.98 3.45
CA ILE A 123 -13.36 1.67 3.90
C ILE A 123 -14.64 1.84 4.72
N SER A 124 -14.68 2.85 5.58
CA SER A 124 -15.85 3.14 6.40
C SER A 124 -17.03 3.64 5.55
N VAL A 125 -16.79 4.58 4.62
CA VAL A 125 -17.81 5.13 3.71
C VAL A 125 -18.42 4.03 2.83
N VAL A 126 -17.60 3.18 2.22
CA VAL A 126 -18.06 2.05 1.41
C VAL A 126 -18.77 1.00 2.29
N GLY A 127 -18.26 0.79 3.50
CA GLY A 127 -18.86 -0.12 4.48
C GLY A 127 -20.26 0.29 4.92
N ASP A 128 -20.54 1.58 4.98
CA ASP A 128 -21.87 2.12 5.35
C ASP A 128 -22.91 1.99 4.22
N GLU A 129 -22.47 1.81 2.98
CA GLU A 129 -23.34 1.50 1.82
C GLU A 129 -23.49 -0.01 1.58
N ALA A 130 -22.72 -0.84 2.30
CA ALA A 130 -22.67 -2.28 2.12
C ALA A 130 -23.64 -3.01 3.06
N THR A 131 -24.17 -4.14 2.59
CA THR A 131 -24.77 -5.16 3.44
C THR A 131 -23.68 -6.11 3.94
N GLU A 132 -23.92 -6.87 5.01
CA GLU A 132 -22.94 -7.85 5.52
C GLU A 132 -22.46 -8.82 4.43
N VAL A 133 -23.36 -9.24 3.54
CA VAL A 133 -23.08 -10.21 2.45
C VAL A 133 -22.17 -9.63 1.35
N ASN A 134 -22.26 -8.32 1.05
CA ASN A 134 -21.55 -7.72 -0.08
C ASN A 134 -20.41 -6.75 0.30
N ARG A 135 -20.17 -6.55 1.61
CA ARG A 135 -19.17 -5.62 2.14
C ARG A 135 -17.75 -5.92 1.63
N GLY A 136 -17.37 -7.20 1.66
CA GLY A 136 -16.08 -7.63 1.13
C GLY A 136 -15.94 -7.33 -0.37
N LYS A 137 -16.97 -7.63 -1.16
CA LYS A 137 -16.99 -7.39 -2.61
C LYS A 137 -16.85 -5.91 -2.95
N LEU A 138 -17.57 -5.03 -2.25
CA LEU A 138 -17.52 -3.59 -2.51
C LEU A 138 -16.17 -2.97 -2.10
N ASN A 139 -15.62 -3.40 -0.97
CA ASN A 139 -14.27 -2.99 -0.57
C ASN A 139 -13.21 -3.46 -1.56
N SER A 140 -13.28 -4.72 -2.02
CA SER A 140 -12.35 -5.22 -3.04
C SER A 140 -12.45 -4.44 -4.35
N LEU A 141 -13.67 -4.11 -4.79
CA LEU A 141 -13.87 -3.28 -5.98
C LEU A 141 -13.26 -1.89 -5.83
N MET A 142 -13.45 -1.25 -4.69
CA MET A 142 -12.82 0.03 -4.37
C MET A 142 -11.28 -0.08 -4.40
N TYR A 143 -10.72 -1.10 -3.73
CA TYR A 143 -9.27 -1.31 -3.68
C TYR A 143 -8.63 -1.65 -5.03
N CYS A 144 -9.36 -2.18 -6.00
CA CYS A 144 -8.87 -2.36 -7.37
C CYS A 144 -8.45 -1.04 -8.04
N GLY A 145 -8.92 0.11 -7.53
CA GLY A 145 -8.44 1.43 -7.97
C GLY A 145 -6.93 1.58 -7.81
N LEU A 146 -6.37 1.10 -6.70
CA LEU A 146 -4.95 1.27 -6.36
C LEU A 146 -4.01 0.65 -7.42
N PRO A 147 -4.06 -0.64 -7.76
CA PRO A 147 -3.22 -1.19 -8.80
C PRO A 147 -3.55 -0.63 -10.20
N VAL A 148 -4.80 -0.24 -10.47
CA VAL A 148 -5.17 0.40 -11.74
C VAL A 148 -4.49 1.76 -11.88
N GLY A 149 -4.42 2.56 -10.81
CA GLY A 149 -3.68 3.83 -10.78
C GLY A 149 -2.18 3.64 -11.03
N ALA A 150 -1.60 2.62 -10.40
CA ALA A 150 -0.18 2.28 -10.58
C ALA A 150 0.12 1.81 -12.02
N ILE A 151 -0.75 0.98 -12.63
CA ILE A 151 -0.66 0.56 -14.03
C ILE A 151 -0.75 1.79 -14.95
N PHE A 152 -1.67 2.71 -14.66
CA PHE A 152 -1.84 3.92 -15.47
C PHE A 152 -0.57 4.77 -15.50
N VAL A 153 0.06 5.00 -14.35
CA VAL A 153 1.33 5.77 -14.26
C VAL A 153 2.46 5.05 -14.99
N ALA A 154 2.59 3.74 -14.84
CA ALA A 154 3.59 2.97 -15.56
C ALA A 154 3.38 3.07 -17.08
N GLY A 155 2.12 2.99 -17.53
CA GLY A 155 1.73 3.20 -18.91
C GLY A 155 2.08 4.60 -19.43
N LEU A 156 1.81 5.66 -18.66
CA LEU A 156 2.23 7.02 -19.04
C LEU A 156 3.75 7.10 -19.30
N GLY A 157 4.55 6.46 -18.46
CA GLY A 157 6.01 6.41 -18.63
C GLY A 157 6.46 5.66 -19.90
N ILE A 158 5.65 4.69 -20.37
CA ILE A 158 5.94 3.93 -21.61
C ILE A 158 5.53 4.73 -22.84
N PHE A 159 4.29 5.25 -22.85
CA PHE A 159 3.71 5.88 -24.06
C PHE A 159 4.22 7.31 -24.27
N PHE A 160 4.56 8.02 -23.20
CA PHE A 160 5.07 9.39 -23.28
C PHE A 160 6.54 9.42 -22.83
N LYS A 161 7.45 9.21 -23.79
CA LYS A 161 8.91 9.11 -23.53
C LYS A 161 9.49 10.30 -22.76
N ASP A 162 8.97 11.49 -23.05
CA ASP A 162 9.47 12.77 -22.54
C ASP A 162 8.54 13.40 -21.50
N ILE A 163 7.63 12.61 -20.90
CA ILE A 163 6.77 13.17 -19.85
C ILE A 163 7.64 13.67 -18.70
N SER A 164 7.51 14.98 -18.43
CA SER A 164 8.20 15.59 -17.30
C SER A 164 7.65 15.05 -15.98
N TRP A 165 8.52 14.81 -15.01
CA TRP A 165 8.10 14.45 -13.67
C TRP A 165 7.19 15.54 -13.06
N HIS A 166 7.42 16.82 -13.37
CA HIS A 166 6.55 17.93 -12.97
C HIS A 166 5.12 17.75 -13.47
N THR A 167 4.96 17.42 -14.76
CA THR A 167 3.63 17.18 -15.36
C THR A 167 2.94 16.00 -14.69
N LEU A 168 3.68 14.91 -14.40
CA LEU A 168 3.12 13.74 -13.76
C LEU A 168 2.54 14.07 -12.36
N PHE A 169 3.30 14.81 -11.55
CA PHE A 169 2.85 15.22 -10.22
C PHE A 169 1.75 16.30 -10.26
N LEU A 170 1.76 17.22 -11.23
CA LEU A 170 0.68 18.19 -11.42
C LEU A 170 -0.62 17.50 -11.80
N VAL A 171 -0.60 16.60 -12.78
CA VAL A 171 -1.79 15.84 -13.19
C VAL A 171 -2.31 15.00 -12.03
N GLY A 172 -1.42 14.25 -11.35
CA GLY A 172 -1.79 13.43 -10.20
C GLY A 172 -2.33 14.22 -9.01
N GLY A 173 -1.92 15.49 -8.85
CA GLY A 173 -2.37 16.36 -7.76
C GLY A 173 -3.64 17.14 -8.09
N LEU A 174 -3.72 17.77 -9.27
CA LEU A 174 -4.88 18.60 -9.63
C LEU A 174 -6.13 17.77 -9.95
N THR A 175 -5.96 16.62 -10.61
CA THR A 175 -7.11 15.81 -11.03
C THR A 175 -7.96 15.31 -9.85
N PRO A 176 -7.40 14.78 -8.74
CA PRO A 176 -8.22 14.35 -7.60
C PRO A 176 -8.98 15.50 -6.92
N LEU A 177 -8.49 16.75 -7.01
CA LEU A 177 -9.22 17.90 -6.49
C LEU A 177 -10.57 18.08 -7.18
N LEU A 178 -10.69 17.70 -8.46
CA LEU A 178 -11.94 17.70 -9.20
C LEU A 178 -12.98 16.73 -8.65
N LEU A 179 -12.57 15.73 -7.85
CA LEU A 179 -13.52 14.83 -7.19
C LEU A 179 -14.25 15.49 -6.02
N ILE A 180 -13.68 16.53 -5.40
CA ILE A 180 -14.22 17.16 -4.19
C ILE A 180 -15.63 17.67 -4.38
N PRO A 181 -15.99 18.43 -5.45
CA PRO A 181 -17.37 18.85 -5.68
C PRO A 181 -18.34 17.68 -5.80
N PHE A 182 -17.95 16.63 -6.52
CA PHE A 182 -18.77 15.41 -6.66
C PHE A 182 -18.95 14.69 -5.32
N MET A 183 -17.90 14.60 -4.51
CA MET A 183 -17.98 14.06 -3.16
C MET A 183 -18.89 14.89 -2.26
N ALA A 184 -18.85 16.22 -2.38
CA ALA A 184 -19.73 17.11 -1.64
C ALA A 184 -21.21 16.89 -1.94
N ILE A 185 -21.56 16.56 -3.19
CA ILE A 185 -22.93 16.31 -3.63
C ILE A 185 -23.37 14.88 -3.33
N ILE A 186 -22.51 13.89 -3.64
CA ILE A 186 -22.87 12.48 -3.65
C ILE A 186 -22.77 11.84 -2.27
N LEU A 187 -21.69 12.12 -1.51
CA LEU A 187 -21.49 11.47 -0.22
C LEU A 187 -22.47 12.00 0.83
N LYS A 188 -23.09 11.08 1.56
CA LYS A 188 -23.94 11.41 2.71
C LYS A 188 -23.09 11.56 3.96
N ASP A 189 -23.37 12.56 4.77
CA ASP A 189 -22.75 12.75 6.07
C ASP A 189 -23.46 11.86 7.11
N LYS A 190 -23.11 10.60 7.13
CA LYS A 190 -23.62 9.69 8.17
C LYS A 190 -22.74 9.89 9.41
N ARG A 191 -23.12 10.82 10.29
CA ARG A 191 -22.58 10.84 11.66
C ARG A 191 -22.97 9.54 12.32
N LYS A 192 -21.99 8.72 12.66
CA LYS A 192 -22.25 7.57 13.55
C LYS A 192 -22.80 8.15 14.85
N GLU A 193 -24.08 7.87 15.17
CA GLU A 193 -24.52 7.96 16.55
C GLU A 193 -23.48 7.22 17.39
N LYS A 194 -22.94 7.91 18.39
CA LYS A 194 -22.03 7.29 19.35
C LYS A 194 -22.77 6.06 19.87
N VAL A 195 -22.41 4.89 19.38
CA VAL A 195 -22.81 3.65 20.02
C VAL A 195 -22.10 3.65 21.36
N GLN A 196 -22.85 4.11 22.37
CA GLN A 196 -22.51 3.99 23.78
C GLN A 196 -22.68 2.53 24.22
N THR A 197 -22.00 1.62 23.58
CA THR A 197 -21.68 0.34 24.18
C THR A 197 -20.27 0.52 24.74
N ALA A 198 -20.22 1.07 25.93
CA ALA A 198 -19.04 1.04 26.81
C ALA A 198 -18.78 -0.39 27.28
N GLU A 199 -18.50 -1.30 26.36
CA GLU A 199 -17.61 -2.40 26.70
C GLU A 199 -16.24 -1.73 26.89
N THR A 200 -15.73 -1.78 28.10
CA THR A 200 -14.41 -1.26 28.47
C THR A 200 -13.39 -2.00 27.61
N VAL A 201 -12.96 -1.36 26.50
CA VAL A 201 -11.91 -1.94 25.63
C VAL A 201 -10.68 -2.14 26.51
N PRO A 202 -10.17 -3.38 26.66
CA PRO A 202 -9.01 -3.63 27.49
C PRO A 202 -7.81 -2.77 27.05
N PRO A 203 -6.89 -2.42 27.96
CA PRO A 203 -5.68 -1.69 27.62
C PRO A 203 -4.92 -2.35 26.45
N MET A 204 -4.33 -1.58 25.57
CA MET A 204 -3.60 -2.05 24.40
C MET A 204 -2.55 -3.13 24.74
N ALA A 205 -1.81 -2.93 25.84
CA ALA A 205 -0.82 -3.90 26.31
C ALA A 205 -1.46 -5.26 26.65
N GLN A 206 -2.66 -5.26 27.22
CA GLN A 206 -3.38 -6.48 27.55
C GLN A 206 -3.88 -7.21 26.31
N ILE A 207 -4.35 -6.47 25.29
CA ILE A 207 -4.78 -7.04 24.01
C ILE A 207 -3.62 -7.70 23.28
N LEU A 208 -2.44 -7.08 23.30
CA LEU A 208 -1.30 -7.49 22.48
C LEU A 208 -0.38 -8.50 23.16
N PHE A 209 -0.25 -8.45 24.50
CA PHE A 209 0.82 -9.20 25.20
C PHE A 209 0.35 -10.09 26.34
N ALA A 210 -0.85 -9.85 26.94
CA ALA A 210 -1.36 -10.67 28.04
C ALA A 210 -1.61 -12.12 27.58
N GLU A 211 -1.60 -13.08 28.51
CA GLU A 211 -1.94 -14.49 28.27
C GLU A 211 -1.14 -15.13 27.13
N GLN A 212 0.16 -14.79 27.02
CA GLN A 212 1.06 -15.27 25.93
C GLN A 212 0.65 -14.80 24.52
N LYS A 213 -0.18 -13.77 24.37
CA LYS A 213 -0.58 -13.22 23.07
C LYS A 213 0.60 -12.65 22.25
N TYR A 214 1.73 -12.36 22.91
CA TYR A 214 2.96 -12.01 22.21
C TYR A 214 3.41 -13.06 21.20
N LYS A 215 3.08 -14.35 21.42
CA LYS A 215 3.39 -15.45 20.50
C LYS A 215 2.67 -15.35 19.14
N GLN A 216 1.57 -14.60 19.08
CA GLN A 216 0.87 -14.27 17.84
C GLN A 216 1.16 -12.85 17.36
N THR A 217 1.30 -11.90 18.28
CA THR A 217 1.48 -10.47 17.95
C THR A 217 2.85 -10.19 17.34
N LEU A 218 3.94 -10.70 17.95
CA LEU A 218 5.29 -10.45 17.43
C LEU A 218 5.54 -11.07 16.04
N PRO A 219 5.16 -12.33 15.76
CA PRO A 219 5.26 -12.86 14.41
C PRO A 219 4.37 -12.12 13.40
N LEU A 220 3.16 -11.70 13.80
CA LEU A 220 2.30 -10.91 12.93
C LEU A 220 2.94 -9.56 12.60
N TRP A 221 3.49 -8.86 13.59
CA TRP A 221 4.24 -7.62 13.38
C TRP A 221 5.45 -7.81 12.46
N GLY A 222 6.25 -8.85 12.70
CA GLY A 222 7.40 -9.19 11.86
C GLY A 222 6.99 -9.48 10.42
N SER A 223 5.93 -10.27 10.22
CA SER A 223 5.45 -10.58 8.87
C SER A 223 4.98 -9.32 8.12
N PHE A 224 4.23 -8.42 8.76
CA PHE A 224 3.85 -7.15 8.16
C PHE A 224 5.05 -6.27 7.86
N PHE A 225 5.98 -6.10 8.83
CA PHE A 225 7.15 -5.24 8.67
C PHE A 225 8.00 -5.68 7.48
N PHE A 226 8.43 -6.94 7.45
CA PHE A 226 9.35 -7.43 6.41
C PHE A 226 8.66 -7.59 5.05
N THR A 227 7.40 -8.03 4.99
CA THR A 227 6.67 -8.13 3.72
C THR A 227 6.48 -6.75 3.09
N LEU A 228 6.05 -5.75 3.87
CA LEU A 228 5.86 -4.41 3.34
C LEU A 228 7.21 -3.74 3.03
N MET A 229 8.27 -4.01 3.80
CA MET A 229 9.61 -3.54 3.49
C MET A 229 10.04 -3.97 2.08
N VAL A 230 9.96 -5.28 1.78
CA VAL A 230 10.34 -5.79 0.46
C VAL A 230 9.41 -5.28 -0.64
N ASN A 231 8.10 -5.24 -0.39
CA ASN A 231 7.13 -4.73 -1.37
C ASN A 231 7.42 -3.28 -1.76
N TYR A 232 7.70 -2.42 -0.79
CA TYR A 232 7.98 -1.00 -1.04
C TYR A 232 9.38 -0.75 -1.62
N ILE A 233 10.36 -1.62 -1.39
CA ILE A 233 11.61 -1.62 -2.17
C ILE A 233 11.29 -1.81 -3.65
N LEU A 234 10.51 -2.81 -4.00
CA LEU A 234 10.14 -3.10 -5.39
C LEU A 234 9.29 -1.98 -6.00
N ILE A 235 8.25 -1.50 -5.32
CA ILE A 235 7.39 -0.42 -5.85
C ILE A 235 8.20 0.85 -6.12
N SER A 236 9.11 1.23 -5.21
CA SER A 236 9.82 2.51 -5.29
C SER A 236 11.05 2.48 -6.19
N TRP A 237 11.82 1.39 -6.14
CA TRP A 237 13.14 1.32 -6.76
C TRP A 237 13.24 0.43 -8.00
N LEU A 238 12.30 -0.52 -8.23
CA LEU A 238 12.42 -1.49 -9.31
C LEU A 238 12.75 -0.88 -10.68
N PRO A 239 12.07 0.17 -11.15
CA PRO A 239 12.40 0.77 -12.44
C PRO A 239 13.85 1.28 -12.50
N ASN A 240 14.31 1.92 -11.41
CA ASN A 240 15.66 2.48 -11.34
C ASN A 240 16.74 1.38 -11.28
N LEU A 241 16.50 0.35 -10.49
CA LEU A 241 17.40 -0.80 -10.38
C LEU A 241 17.56 -1.54 -11.71
N LEU A 242 16.47 -1.71 -12.45
CA LEU A 242 16.52 -2.31 -13.79
C LEU A 242 17.30 -1.43 -14.79
N MET A 243 17.15 -0.11 -14.70
CA MET A 243 17.93 0.82 -15.53
C MET A 243 19.43 0.84 -15.13
N GLU A 244 19.77 0.64 -13.86
CA GLU A 244 21.17 0.44 -13.42
C GLU A 244 21.77 -0.87 -13.94
N GLN A 245 20.95 -1.90 -14.19
CA GLN A 245 21.36 -3.14 -14.85
C GLN A 245 21.55 -3.00 -16.37
N GLY A 246 21.32 -1.80 -16.94
CA GLY A 246 21.51 -1.52 -18.36
C GLY A 246 20.23 -1.63 -19.20
N LEU A 247 19.05 -1.81 -18.59
CA LEU A 247 17.81 -1.81 -19.35
C LEU A 247 17.43 -0.39 -19.79
N GLU A 248 16.84 -0.29 -20.96
CA GLU A 248 16.23 0.95 -21.43
C GLU A 248 15.05 1.36 -20.53
N LYS A 249 14.82 2.67 -20.42
CA LYS A 249 13.71 3.25 -19.62
C LYS A 249 12.37 2.58 -19.92
N GLN A 250 12.04 2.36 -21.19
CA GLN A 250 10.77 1.75 -21.60
C GLN A 250 10.65 0.29 -21.14
N GLN A 251 11.75 -0.47 -21.23
CA GLN A 251 11.79 -1.87 -20.76
C GLN A 251 11.58 -1.95 -19.26
N ALA A 252 12.26 -1.10 -18.49
CA ALA A 252 12.09 -1.03 -17.04
C ALA A 252 10.65 -0.69 -16.62
N PHE A 253 10.02 0.26 -17.32
CA PHE A 253 8.63 0.64 -17.06
C PHE A 253 7.64 -0.44 -17.49
N MET A 254 7.92 -1.17 -18.58
CA MET A 254 7.11 -2.32 -18.98
C MET A 254 7.16 -3.42 -17.92
N ILE A 255 8.33 -3.72 -17.37
CA ILE A 255 8.46 -4.70 -16.28
C ILE A 255 7.69 -4.23 -15.04
N MET A 256 7.73 -2.94 -14.70
CA MET A 256 6.93 -2.39 -13.60
C MET A 256 5.42 -2.47 -13.88
N LEU A 257 4.98 -2.23 -15.12
CA LEU A 257 3.58 -2.38 -15.49
C LEU A 257 3.11 -3.82 -15.30
N VAL A 258 3.85 -4.80 -15.82
CA VAL A 258 3.46 -6.21 -15.65
C VAL A 258 3.57 -6.68 -14.20
N PHE A 259 4.46 -6.09 -13.39
CA PHE A 259 4.48 -6.29 -11.94
C PHE A 259 3.15 -5.87 -11.31
N GLN A 260 2.59 -4.72 -11.67
CA GLN A 260 1.31 -4.25 -11.14
C GLN A 260 0.13 -5.11 -11.64
N VAL A 261 0.19 -5.61 -12.88
CA VAL A 261 -0.79 -6.61 -13.36
C VAL A 261 -0.70 -7.89 -12.51
N GLY A 262 0.51 -8.36 -12.25
CA GLY A 262 0.75 -9.47 -11.33
C GLY A 262 0.19 -9.21 -9.92
N ALA A 263 0.31 -7.99 -9.42
CA ALA A 263 -0.23 -7.59 -8.12
C ALA A 263 -1.76 -7.76 -8.04
N VAL A 264 -2.49 -7.40 -9.11
CA VAL A 264 -3.94 -7.63 -9.21
C VAL A 264 -4.25 -9.13 -9.16
N ILE A 265 -3.57 -9.90 -10.00
CA ILE A 265 -3.76 -11.36 -10.09
C ILE A 265 -3.46 -12.02 -8.73
N GLY A 266 -2.36 -11.63 -8.08
CA GLY A 266 -1.97 -12.18 -6.78
C GLY A 266 -2.97 -11.86 -5.68
N THR A 267 -3.44 -10.62 -5.61
CA THR A 267 -4.43 -10.18 -4.61
C THR A 267 -5.73 -10.97 -4.72
N LEU A 268 -6.25 -11.13 -5.93
CA LEU A 268 -7.49 -11.88 -6.17
C LEU A 268 -7.29 -13.39 -6.01
N GLY A 269 -6.20 -13.93 -6.56
CA GLY A 269 -5.90 -15.36 -6.55
C GLY A 269 -5.62 -15.88 -5.13
N PHE A 270 -4.81 -15.18 -4.35
CA PHE A 270 -4.51 -15.61 -2.99
C PHE A 270 -5.69 -15.41 -2.03
N GLY A 271 -6.55 -14.42 -2.26
CA GLY A 271 -7.81 -14.31 -1.53
C GLY A 271 -8.66 -15.58 -1.67
N TYR A 272 -8.74 -16.17 -2.88
CA TYR A 272 -9.43 -17.43 -3.13
C TYR A 272 -8.70 -18.65 -2.55
N LEU A 273 -7.37 -18.67 -2.58
CA LEU A 273 -6.55 -19.76 -2.05
C LEU A 273 -6.52 -19.81 -0.53
N LEU A 274 -6.75 -18.68 0.14
CA LEU A 274 -6.73 -18.56 1.61
C LEU A 274 -7.73 -19.51 2.28
N ASP A 275 -8.88 -19.75 1.64
CA ASP A 275 -9.91 -20.63 2.16
C ASP A 275 -9.60 -22.13 1.92
N ARG A 276 -8.61 -22.45 1.08
CA ARG A 276 -8.30 -23.80 0.62
C ARG A 276 -6.98 -24.36 1.14
N LEU A 277 -6.01 -23.50 1.40
CA LEU A 277 -4.66 -23.88 1.81
C LEU A 277 -4.44 -23.60 3.29
N LYS A 278 -3.62 -24.43 3.93
CA LYS A 278 -3.15 -24.16 5.29
C LYS A 278 -2.19 -22.96 5.27
N LEU A 279 -2.17 -22.17 6.35
CA LEU A 279 -1.38 -20.95 6.42
C LEU A 279 0.13 -21.17 6.17
N TRP A 280 0.70 -22.29 6.60
CA TRP A 280 2.11 -22.61 6.31
C TRP A 280 2.35 -22.92 4.82
N GLN A 281 1.38 -23.54 4.12
CA GLN A 281 1.48 -23.79 2.68
C GLN A 281 1.41 -22.46 1.90
N MET A 282 0.53 -21.55 2.34
CA MET A 282 0.47 -20.20 1.79
C MET A 282 1.80 -19.45 2.01
N ALA A 283 2.36 -19.53 3.21
CA ALA A 283 3.67 -18.91 3.49
C ALA A 283 4.77 -19.47 2.59
N ALA A 284 4.88 -20.81 2.49
CA ALA A 284 5.86 -21.46 1.63
C ALA A 284 5.70 -21.03 0.15
N LEU A 285 4.47 -21.06 -0.37
CA LEU A 285 4.19 -20.66 -1.75
C LEU A 285 4.56 -19.20 -2.03
N ILE A 286 4.07 -18.28 -1.18
CA ILE A 286 4.24 -16.83 -1.39
C ILE A 286 5.70 -16.43 -1.26
N TYR A 287 6.35 -16.81 -0.18
CA TYR A 287 7.70 -16.30 0.08
C TYR A 287 8.79 -17.01 -0.74
N THR A 288 8.60 -18.29 -1.11
CA THR A 288 9.47 -18.95 -2.08
C THR A 288 9.30 -18.34 -3.47
N GLY A 289 8.05 -18.12 -3.90
CA GLY A 289 7.78 -17.48 -5.19
C GLY A 289 8.32 -16.04 -5.24
N LEU A 290 8.16 -15.27 -4.15
CA LEU A 290 8.72 -13.92 -4.04
C LEU A 290 10.26 -13.95 -4.09
N PHE A 291 10.90 -14.88 -3.39
CA PHE A 291 12.36 -15.02 -3.44
C PHE A 291 12.85 -15.32 -4.85
N ILE A 292 12.23 -16.30 -5.53
CA ILE A 292 12.59 -16.65 -6.92
C ILE A 292 12.40 -15.44 -7.84
N ALA A 293 11.28 -14.73 -7.71
CA ALA A 293 11.00 -13.54 -8.54
C ALA A 293 12.04 -12.43 -8.32
N VAL A 294 12.34 -12.09 -7.06
CA VAL A 294 13.33 -11.07 -6.71
C VAL A 294 14.75 -11.49 -7.15
N PHE A 295 15.11 -12.75 -6.92
CA PHE A 295 16.39 -13.29 -7.38
C PHE A 295 16.52 -13.16 -8.91
N THR A 296 15.51 -13.57 -9.66
CA THR A 296 15.51 -13.51 -11.12
C THR A 296 15.55 -12.06 -11.61
N LEU A 297 14.77 -11.13 -11.01
CA LEU A 297 14.77 -9.71 -11.38
C LEU A 297 16.14 -9.05 -11.28
N PHE A 298 16.98 -9.49 -10.35
CA PHE A 298 18.28 -8.86 -10.09
C PHE A 298 19.49 -9.67 -10.58
N THR A 299 19.30 -10.84 -11.21
CA THR A 299 20.40 -11.69 -11.70
C THR A 299 20.37 -11.93 -13.20
N THR A 300 19.32 -11.54 -13.94
CA THR A 300 19.22 -11.71 -15.38
C THR A 300 19.01 -10.37 -16.10
N THR A 301 19.40 -10.32 -17.37
CA THR A 301 19.13 -9.21 -18.29
C THR A 301 18.20 -9.62 -19.43
N SER A 302 17.78 -10.89 -19.49
CA SER A 302 16.88 -11.40 -20.53
C SER A 302 15.46 -10.80 -20.37
N ILE A 303 15.02 -9.98 -21.30
CA ILE A 303 13.73 -9.29 -21.24
C ILE A 303 12.54 -10.24 -21.05
N PRO A 304 12.39 -11.37 -21.79
CA PRO A 304 11.27 -12.29 -21.56
C PRO A 304 11.25 -12.86 -20.13
N VAL A 305 12.45 -13.17 -19.59
CA VAL A 305 12.58 -13.70 -18.22
C VAL A 305 12.26 -12.62 -17.19
N LEU A 306 12.70 -11.38 -17.40
CA LEU A 306 12.38 -10.24 -16.53
C LEU A 306 10.90 -9.91 -16.55
N VAL A 307 10.21 -10.02 -17.68
CA VAL A 307 8.75 -9.84 -17.78
C VAL A 307 8.04 -10.90 -16.92
N ALA A 308 8.41 -12.17 -17.07
CA ALA A 308 7.84 -13.25 -16.27
C ALA A 308 8.12 -13.05 -14.76
N ALA A 309 9.36 -12.69 -14.40
CA ALA A 309 9.76 -12.39 -13.02
C ALA A 309 9.03 -11.16 -12.47
N GLY A 310 8.76 -10.15 -13.29
CA GLY A 310 7.95 -8.98 -12.94
C GLY A 310 6.52 -9.38 -12.56
N VAL A 311 5.85 -10.18 -13.40
CA VAL A 311 4.50 -10.70 -13.10
C VAL A 311 4.51 -11.51 -11.81
N LEU A 312 5.45 -12.44 -11.66
CA LEU A 312 5.57 -13.26 -10.44
C LEU A 312 5.88 -12.40 -9.20
N GLY A 313 6.76 -11.41 -9.35
CA GLY A 313 7.09 -10.46 -8.29
C GLY A 313 5.85 -9.73 -7.79
N GLY A 314 5.01 -9.24 -8.69
CA GLY A 314 3.74 -8.61 -8.35
C GLY A 314 2.77 -9.58 -7.66
N ILE A 315 2.60 -10.79 -8.23
CA ILE A 315 1.73 -11.83 -7.66
C ILE A 315 2.12 -12.12 -6.22
N PHE A 316 3.39 -12.42 -5.95
CA PHE A 316 3.83 -12.87 -4.63
C PHE A 316 4.07 -11.73 -3.64
N SER A 317 4.50 -10.54 -4.08
CA SER A 317 4.74 -9.40 -3.21
C SER A 317 3.43 -8.79 -2.69
N THR A 318 2.61 -8.25 -3.60
CA THR A 318 1.34 -7.59 -3.23
C THR A 318 0.27 -8.61 -2.82
N GLY A 319 0.24 -9.77 -3.46
CA GLY A 319 -0.62 -10.87 -3.03
C GLY A 319 -0.29 -11.38 -1.63
N GLY A 320 1.00 -11.49 -1.28
CA GLY A 320 1.46 -11.82 0.07
C GLY A 320 1.02 -10.77 1.10
N GLN A 321 1.12 -9.50 0.76
CA GLN A 321 0.61 -8.42 1.60
C GLN A 321 -0.90 -8.54 1.84
N SER A 322 -1.68 -8.84 0.80
CA SER A 322 -3.15 -8.95 0.92
C SER A 322 -3.57 -10.08 1.86
N ILE A 323 -2.84 -11.20 1.86
CA ILE A 323 -3.06 -12.31 2.78
C ILE A 323 -2.84 -11.89 4.24
N LEU A 324 -1.82 -11.09 4.54
CA LEU A 324 -1.57 -10.59 5.90
C LEU A 324 -2.75 -9.78 6.41
N TYR A 325 -3.37 -8.94 5.58
CA TYR A 325 -4.60 -8.23 5.93
C TYR A 325 -5.76 -9.19 6.18
N GLY A 326 -5.90 -10.24 5.38
CA GLY A 326 -6.96 -11.24 5.50
C GLY A 326 -6.85 -12.10 6.77
N ILE A 327 -5.63 -12.49 7.16
CA ILE A 327 -5.43 -13.37 8.32
C ILE A 327 -5.32 -12.62 9.65
N SER A 328 -4.91 -11.36 9.65
CA SER A 328 -4.63 -10.62 10.88
C SER A 328 -5.81 -10.57 11.87
N PRO A 329 -7.09 -10.43 11.44
CA PRO A 329 -8.23 -10.41 12.35
C PRO A 329 -8.48 -11.75 13.06
N ILE A 330 -7.96 -12.86 12.54
CA ILE A 330 -8.21 -14.22 13.08
C ILE A 330 -7.50 -14.41 14.41
N PHE A 331 -6.43 -13.67 14.66
CA PHE A 331 -5.58 -13.82 15.85
C PHE A 331 -6.05 -13.03 17.07
N TYR A 332 -7.07 -12.17 16.95
CA TYR A 332 -7.54 -11.31 18.02
C TYR A 332 -9.03 -11.53 18.32
N SER A 333 -9.42 -11.43 19.59
CA SER A 333 -10.83 -11.44 20.01
C SER A 333 -11.57 -10.22 19.43
N ASN A 334 -12.90 -10.28 19.39
CA ASN A 334 -13.71 -9.20 18.83
C ASN A 334 -13.44 -7.83 19.50
N ALA A 335 -13.26 -7.80 20.82
CA ALA A 335 -12.96 -6.59 21.58
C ALA A 335 -11.56 -6.00 21.28
N GLY A 336 -10.57 -6.84 20.90
CA GLY A 336 -9.21 -6.43 20.61
C GLY A 336 -8.82 -6.41 19.12
N LYS A 337 -9.74 -6.82 18.24
CA LYS A 337 -9.46 -7.03 16.81
C LYS A 337 -8.94 -5.77 16.12
N VAL A 338 -9.59 -4.63 16.34
CA VAL A 338 -9.21 -3.35 15.73
C VAL A 338 -7.81 -2.92 16.18
N THR A 339 -7.53 -3.02 17.48
CA THR A 339 -6.23 -2.67 18.07
C THR A 339 -5.12 -3.60 17.57
N GLY A 340 -5.38 -4.91 17.55
CA GLY A 340 -4.41 -5.91 17.11
C GLY A 340 -4.05 -5.77 15.63
N VAL A 341 -5.05 -5.67 14.77
CA VAL A 341 -4.86 -5.47 13.32
C VAL A 341 -4.21 -4.11 13.04
N GLY A 342 -4.69 -3.06 13.67
CA GLY A 342 -4.15 -1.71 13.51
C GLY A 342 -2.66 -1.62 13.90
N SER A 343 -2.26 -2.27 15.00
CA SER A 343 -0.85 -2.32 15.42
C SER A 343 0.03 -3.03 14.39
N ALA A 344 -0.43 -4.14 13.81
CA ALA A 344 0.31 -4.88 12.78
C ALA A 344 0.46 -4.05 11.50
N ILE A 345 -0.60 -3.37 11.06
CA ILE A 345 -0.56 -2.47 9.89
C ILE A 345 0.42 -1.32 10.14
N SER A 346 0.43 -0.74 11.35
CA SER A 346 1.36 0.34 11.70
C SER A 346 2.82 -0.11 11.61
N LEU A 347 3.14 -1.30 12.12
CA LEU A 347 4.48 -1.89 11.99
C LEU A 347 4.82 -2.18 10.51
N GLY A 348 3.85 -2.63 9.71
CA GLY A 348 4.01 -2.78 8.28
C GLY A 348 4.36 -1.45 7.58
N ARG A 349 3.72 -0.33 7.96
CA ARG A 349 4.06 1.00 7.43
C ARG A 349 5.48 1.43 7.79
N LEU A 350 5.97 1.09 8.99
CA LEU A 350 7.38 1.32 9.34
C LEU A 350 8.32 0.48 8.44
N GLY A 351 7.96 -0.77 8.13
CA GLY A 351 8.69 -1.59 7.15
C GLY A 351 8.69 -0.95 5.76
N ALA A 352 7.52 -0.50 5.29
CA ALA A 352 7.36 0.19 4.01
C ALA A 352 8.20 1.49 3.90
N MET A 353 8.39 2.20 5.01
CA MET A 353 9.27 3.36 5.09
C MET A 353 10.75 2.96 5.10
N THR A 354 11.09 1.93 5.86
CA THR A 354 12.48 1.48 6.05
C THR A 354 13.06 0.90 4.75
N GLY A 355 12.25 0.21 3.94
CA GLY A 355 12.69 -0.44 2.71
C GLY A 355 13.38 0.52 1.73
N PRO A 356 12.73 1.58 1.26
CA PRO A 356 13.33 2.53 0.34
C PRO A 356 14.54 3.28 0.92
N LEU A 357 14.55 3.60 2.22
CA LEU A 357 15.70 4.20 2.90
C LEU A 357 16.91 3.28 2.92
N LEU A 358 16.68 2.02 3.26
CA LEU A 358 17.74 1.00 3.30
C LEU A 358 18.33 0.78 1.91
N THR A 359 17.47 0.72 0.88
CA THR A 359 17.89 0.61 -0.51
C THR A 359 18.76 1.79 -0.93
N GLY A 360 18.36 3.02 -0.62
CA GLY A 360 19.16 4.21 -0.93
C GLY A 360 20.56 4.16 -0.30
N LYS A 361 20.67 3.72 0.96
CA LYS A 361 21.97 3.53 1.63
C LYS A 361 22.83 2.46 0.96
N ILE A 362 22.25 1.33 0.59
CA ILE A 362 22.97 0.21 -0.05
C ILE A 362 23.52 0.65 -1.40
N LEU A 363 22.74 1.34 -2.18
CA LEU A 363 23.15 1.87 -3.48
C LEU A 363 24.27 2.92 -3.31
N ALA A 364 24.15 3.81 -2.33
CA ALA A 364 25.18 4.83 -2.02
C ALA A 364 26.53 4.18 -1.58
N LEU A 365 26.49 3.00 -0.96
CA LEU A 365 27.67 2.23 -0.60
C LEU A 365 28.26 1.46 -1.79
N GLY A 366 27.66 1.54 -2.99
CA GLY A 366 28.18 0.90 -4.19
C GLY A 366 27.87 -0.59 -4.33
N PHE A 367 26.99 -1.17 -3.50
CA PHE A 367 26.65 -2.60 -3.58
C PHE A 367 25.70 -2.92 -4.75
N GLY A 368 25.14 -1.91 -5.43
CA GLY A 368 24.26 -2.09 -6.59
C GLY A 368 23.07 -3.01 -6.31
N THR A 369 22.57 -3.65 -7.37
CA THR A 369 21.42 -4.57 -7.29
C THR A 369 21.67 -5.82 -6.47
N ALA A 370 22.94 -6.30 -6.42
CA ALA A 370 23.33 -7.43 -5.58
C ALA A 370 23.12 -7.13 -4.08
N GLY A 371 23.41 -5.90 -3.63
CA GLY A 371 23.13 -5.46 -2.26
C GLY A 371 21.65 -5.47 -1.92
N ILE A 372 20.80 -5.13 -2.88
CA ILE A 372 19.34 -5.19 -2.69
C ILE A 372 18.86 -6.64 -2.52
N LEU A 373 19.41 -7.57 -3.29
CA LEU A 373 19.11 -8.99 -3.14
C LEU A 373 19.50 -9.50 -1.75
N VAL A 374 20.72 -9.16 -1.31
CA VAL A 374 21.25 -9.57 0.02
C VAL A 374 20.40 -9.02 1.16
N THR A 375 19.82 -7.84 1.02
CA THR A 375 18.96 -7.26 2.07
C THR A 375 17.50 -7.69 1.98
N SER A 376 16.99 -7.97 0.79
CA SER A 376 15.62 -8.44 0.61
C SER A 376 15.45 -9.91 1.01
N ALA A 377 16.44 -10.75 0.76
CA ALA A 377 16.38 -12.19 1.06
C ALA A 377 16.16 -12.50 2.55
N PRO A 378 16.88 -11.89 3.52
CA PRO A 378 16.57 -12.05 4.94
C PRO A 378 15.15 -11.57 5.30
N GLY A 379 14.70 -10.46 4.74
CA GLY A 379 13.35 -9.95 4.95
C GLY A 379 12.28 -10.94 4.48
N ILE A 380 12.46 -11.55 3.31
CA ILE A 380 11.58 -12.59 2.77
C ILE A 380 11.59 -13.82 3.69
N ALA A 381 12.77 -14.28 4.12
CA ALA A 381 12.93 -15.44 5.01
C ALA A 381 12.28 -15.18 6.39
N LEU A 382 12.48 -14.00 6.98
CA LEU A 382 11.89 -13.62 8.26
C LEU A 382 10.36 -13.53 8.16
N SER A 383 9.82 -13.01 7.04
CA SER A 383 8.38 -13.03 6.78
C SER A 383 7.83 -14.45 6.69
N ALA A 384 8.52 -15.34 5.97
CA ALA A 384 8.12 -16.73 5.84
C ALA A 384 8.08 -17.44 7.20
N LEU A 385 9.14 -17.29 8.01
CA LEU A 385 9.23 -17.85 9.35
C LEU A 385 8.16 -17.28 10.29
N ALA A 386 7.89 -15.98 10.21
CA ALA A 386 6.88 -15.35 11.01
C ALA A 386 5.47 -15.90 10.68
N VAL A 387 5.10 -16.02 9.41
CA VAL A 387 3.80 -16.59 9.00
C VAL A 387 3.72 -18.10 9.31
N ALA A 388 4.81 -18.84 9.15
CA ALA A 388 4.86 -20.25 9.53
C ALA A 388 4.65 -20.45 11.05
N SER A 389 5.25 -19.60 11.89
CA SER A 389 5.06 -19.64 13.36
C SER A 389 3.61 -19.31 13.77
N LEU A 390 2.94 -18.39 13.07
CA LEU A 390 1.51 -18.13 13.25
C LEU A 390 0.66 -19.36 12.92
N SER A 391 1.03 -20.12 11.88
CA SER A 391 0.36 -21.38 11.53
C SER A 391 0.49 -22.42 12.64
N ALA A 392 1.69 -22.58 13.19
CA ALA A 392 1.95 -23.51 14.30
C ALA A 392 1.17 -23.11 15.57
N TYR A 393 1.15 -21.82 15.90
CA TYR A 393 0.36 -21.29 17.02
C TYR A 393 -1.15 -21.57 16.87
N LYS A 394 -1.71 -21.31 15.68
CA LYS A 394 -3.12 -21.59 15.39
C LYS A 394 -3.43 -23.09 15.54
N ALA A 395 -2.56 -23.96 15.06
CA ALA A 395 -2.72 -25.40 15.16
C ALA A 395 -2.65 -25.93 16.62
N SER A 396 -1.80 -25.33 17.46
CA SER A 396 -1.73 -25.68 18.89
C SER A 396 -3.01 -25.30 19.65
N LYS A 397 -3.59 -24.14 19.33
CA LYS A 397 -4.80 -23.63 19.98
C LYS A 397 -6.09 -24.38 19.58
N SER A 398 -6.10 -25.03 18.42
CA SER A 398 -7.23 -25.86 17.97
C SER A 398 -7.25 -27.26 18.60
N LYS A 399 -6.16 -27.66 19.29
CA LYS A 399 -6.01 -28.96 19.97
C LYS A 399 -6.20 -28.86 21.50
N SER A 400 -6.17 -27.65 22.07
CA SER A 400 -6.50 -27.34 23.46
C SER A 400 -7.96 -26.90 23.57
#